data_bcd9a262356b7dc8961aaa347149f4ad
#
_entry.id   bcd9a262356b7dc8961aaa347149f4ad
#
_cell.length_a   1.000
_cell.length_b   1.000
_cell.length_c   1.000
_cell.angle_alpha   90.00
_cell.angle_beta   90.00
_cell.angle_gamma   90.00
#
_symmetry.space_group_name_H-M   'P 1'
#
loop_
_entity.id
_entity.type
_entity.pdbx_description
1 polymer ?
#
loop_
_entity_poly.entity_id
_entity_poly.type
_entity_poly.pdbx_seq_one_letter_code
_entity_poly.pdbx_strand_id
1 'polypeptide(L)'
;AMTTKKLYTVIIFSENIVGLLNQITIIFTRRQLNIESLSVSGSAIEGVHKFTITTYSDRETMEKLVKQIEKRIDVLRAFFYTDDEIIFQEVALYKVPTDKLLDDRSIEDLIRKHNARILEVNRTYTVIEKSGHPDETQSLFEELSRYDVMQFVRSGRVAITKSTVEHVSIFLQEQQYRQNQL
;
A
#
# COMPACT_ATOMS: atom_id res chain seq x y z
N ALA A 1 13.97 -27.44 -4.67
CA ALA A 1 13.69 -26.33 -5.57
C ALA A 1 13.64 -25.06 -4.72
N MET A 2 14.55 -24.11 -4.96
CA MET A 2 14.47 -22.79 -4.32
C MET A 2 13.20 -22.10 -4.84
N THR A 3 12.19 -22.03 -4.03
CA THR A 3 10.97 -21.29 -4.36
C THR A 3 11.32 -19.81 -4.41
N THR A 4 11.25 -19.23 -5.59
CA THR A 4 11.57 -17.81 -5.78
C THR A 4 10.53 -16.98 -5.01
N LYS A 5 10.98 -16.22 -4.01
CA LYS A 5 10.11 -15.32 -3.24
C LYS A 5 9.57 -14.23 -4.17
N LYS A 6 8.26 -14.00 -4.13
CA LYS A 6 7.56 -12.94 -4.85
C LYS A 6 6.98 -11.93 -3.86
N LEU A 7 6.73 -10.73 -4.34
CA LEU A 7 6.00 -9.75 -3.57
C LEU A 7 4.50 -10.06 -3.63
N TYR A 8 3.89 -10.24 -2.47
CA TYR A 8 2.46 -10.41 -2.32
C TYR A 8 1.84 -9.21 -1.62
N THR A 9 0.63 -8.89 -2.01
CA THR A 9 -0.21 -7.91 -1.33
C THR A 9 -1.30 -8.65 -0.57
N VAL A 10 -1.29 -8.50 0.75
CA VAL A 10 -2.30 -9.07 1.64
C VAL A 10 -3.33 -7.99 1.95
N ILE A 11 -4.58 -8.26 1.67
CA ILE A 11 -5.70 -7.36 1.93
C ILE A 11 -6.58 -7.96 3.01
N ILE A 12 -6.77 -7.24 4.11
CA ILE A 12 -7.53 -7.69 5.26
C ILE A 12 -8.66 -6.70 5.50
N PHE A 13 -9.88 -7.21 5.57
CA PHE A 13 -11.06 -6.45 5.98
C PHE A 13 -11.44 -6.85 7.40
N SER A 14 -11.61 -5.86 8.25
CA SER A 14 -11.88 -6.06 9.68
C SER A 14 -12.87 -5.05 10.21
N GLU A 15 -13.45 -5.36 11.37
CA GLU A 15 -14.11 -4.36 12.20
C GLU A 15 -13.05 -3.36 12.74
N ASN A 16 -13.47 -2.12 13.01
CA ASN A 16 -12.58 -1.11 13.57
C ASN A 16 -12.37 -1.37 15.08
N ILE A 17 -11.37 -2.18 15.42
CA ILE A 17 -11.08 -2.56 16.80
C ILE A 17 -9.65 -2.19 17.16
N VAL A 18 -9.52 -1.53 18.30
CA VAL A 18 -8.22 -1.19 18.90
C VAL A 18 -7.40 -2.44 19.16
N GLY A 19 -6.13 -2.42 18.74
CA GLY A 19 -5.21 -3.53 18.96
C GLY A 19 -5.19 -4.61 17.89
N LEU A 20 -6.08 -4.58 16.89
CA LEU A 20 -6.08 -5.57 15.81
C LEU A 20 -4.80 -5.52 14.97
N LEU A 21 -4.28 -4.32 14.71
CA LEU A 21 -3.00 -4.16 14.00
C LEU A 21 -1.87 -4.92 14.70
N ASN A 22 -1.80 -4.85 16.02
CA ASN A 22 -0.79 -5.58 16.80
C ASN A 22 -0.95 -7.10 16.63
N GLN A 23 -2.17 -7.60 16.66
CA GLN A 23 -2.44 -9.03 16.45
C GLN A 23 -2.00 -9.49 15.05
N ILE A 24 -2.26 -8.70 14.01
CA ILE A 24 -1.86 -8.99 12.63
C ILE A 24 -0.34 -8.98 12.51
N THR A 25 0.34 -7.97 13.04
CA THR A 25 1.81 -7.87 12.95
C THR A 25 2.50 -9.02 13.70
N ILE A 26 1.97 -9.49 14.81
CA ILE A 26 2.47 -10.67 15.52
C ILE A 26 2.40 -11.92 14.65
N ILE A 27 1.33 -12.10 13.88
CA ILE A 27 1.19 -13.23 12.96
C ILE A 27 2.30 -13.23 11.90
N PHE A 28 2.58 -12.06 11.31
CA PHE A 28 3.70 -11.90 10.36
C PHE A 28 5.05 -12.21 11.02
N THR A 29 5.28 -11.68 12.21
CA THR A 29 6.52 -11.88 12.97
C THR A 29 6.76 -13.36 13.26
N ARG A 30 5.76 -14.08 13.74
CA ARG A 30 5.86 -15.51 14.06
C ARG A 30 6.18 -16.37 12.85
N ARG A 31 5.80 -15.93 11.65
CA ARG A 31 6.14 -16.59 10.38
C ARG A 31 7.44 -16.08 9.77
N GLN A 32 8.16 -15.19 10.48
CA GLN A 32 9.39 -14.56 9.99
C GLN A 32 9.20 -13.83 8.65
N LEU A 33 8.03 -13.23 8.48
CA LEU A 33 7.69 -12.42 7.32
C LEU A 33 7.93 -10.95 7.64
N ASN A 34 8.73 -10.30 6.82
CA ASN A 34 8.97 -8.88 6.90
C ASN A 34 7.83 -8.11 6.23
N ILE A 35 7.34 -7.06 6.88
CA ILE A 35 6.34 -6.16 6.29
C ILE A 35 7.09 -5.07 5.53
N GLU A 36 6.95 -5.07 4.21
CA GLU A 36 7.58 -4.07 3.33
C GLU A 36 6.80 -2.75 3.35
N SER A 37 5.49 -2.83 3.33
CA SER A 37 4.61 -1.67 3.47
C SER A 37 3.31 -2.05 4.17
N LEU A 38 2.71 -1.06 4.85
CA LEU A 38 1.45 -1.21 5.57
C LEU A 38 0.62 0.07 5.38
N SER A 39 -0.60 -0.10 4.94
CA SER A 39 -1.60 0.97 4.89
C SER A 39 -2.88 0.49 5.56
N VAL A 40 -3.46 1.33 6.41
CA VAL A 40 -4.71 1.06 7.10
C VAL A 40 -5.65 2.24 6.92
N SER A 41 -6.86 1.98 6.47
CA SER A 41 -7.86 3.01 6.27
C SER A 41 -9.28 2.47 6.44
N GLY A 42 -10.26 3.36 6.58
CA GLY A 42 -11.65 2.99 6.40
C GLY A 42 -11.88 2.43 5.00
N SER A 43 -12.79 1.47 4.88
CA SER A 43 -13.24 0.97 3.57
C SER A 43 -14.46 1.75 3.08
N ALA A 44 -14.99 1.41 1.91
CA ALA A 44 -16.25 1.96 1.41
C ALA A 44 -17.47 1.54 2.26
N ILE A 45 -17.32 0.52 3.10
CA ILE A 45 -18.35 0.01 3.99
C ILE A 45 -18.14 0.62 5.37
N GLU A 46 -19.16 1.28 5.92
CA GLU A 46 -19.11 1.87 7.25
C GLU A 46 -18.81 0.83 8.33
N GLY A 47 -17.89 1.16 9.24
CA GLY A 47 -17.43 0.27 10.32
C GLY A 47 -16.45 -0.82 9.89
N VAL A 48 -16.10 -0.90 8.60
CA VAL A 48 -15.13 -1.87 8.07
C VAL A 48 -13.85 -1.16 7.68
N HIS A 49 -12.73 -1.62 8.23
CA HIS A 49 -11.38 -1.16 7.90
C HIS A 49 -10.69 -2.10 6.93
N LYS A 50 -9.82 -1.54 6.10
CA LYS A 50 -8.99 -2.27 5.15
C LYS A 50 -7.53 -2.10 5.48
N PHE A 51 -6.82 -3.23 5.66
CA PHE A 51 -5.36 -3.30 5.75
C PHE A 51 -4.81 -3.73 4.40
N THR A 52 -3.79 -3.04 3.93
CA THR A 52 -3.04 -3.42 2.74
C THR A 52 -1.58 -3.60 3.14
N ILE A 53 -1.10 -4.82 3.11
CA ILE A 53 0.24 -5.20 3.60
C ILE A 53 1.00 -5.87 2.46
N THR A 54 2.24 -5.45 2.22
CA THR A 54 3.11 -6.12 1.25
C THR A 54 4.22 -6.89 1.96
N THR A 55 4.52 -8.06 1.44
CA THR A 55 5.58 -8.95 1.96
C THR A 55 6.12 -9.85 0.86
N TYR A 56 7.42 -10.16 0.94
CA TYR A 56 8.02 -11.16 0.07
C TYR A 56 7.84 -12.56 0.67
N SER A 57 7.26 -13.47 -0.10
CA SER A 57 6.99 -14.83 0.35
C SER A 57 6.76 -15.80 -0.81
N ASP A 58 6.22 -16.95 -0.52
CA ASP A 58 5.73 -17.95 -1.47
C ASP A 58 4.23 -18.19 -1.28
N ARG A 59 3.61 -18.82 -2.26
CA ARG A 59 2.16 -19.05 -2.28
C ARG A 59 1.68 -19.90 -1.11
N GLU A 60 2.40 -20.97 -0.78
CA GLU A 60 2.02 -21.87 0.31
C GLU A 60 1.98 -21.14 1.65
N THR A 61 2.99 -20.31 1.92
CA THR A 61 3.04 -19.48 3.13
C THR A 61 1.88 -18.48 3.15
N MET A 62 1.55 -17.87 2.03
CA MET A 62 0.43 -16.92 1.93
C MET A 62 -0.92 -17.59 2.19
N GLU A 63 -1.14 -18.78 1.67
CA GLU A 63 -2.37 -19.56 1.94
C GLU A 63 -2.54 -19.84 3.43
N LYS A 64 -1.47 -20.21 4.11
CA LYS A 64 -1.47 -20.44 5.56
C LYS A 64 -1.66 -19.15 6.35
N LEU A 65 -1.02 -18.06 5.92
CA LEU A 65 -1.10 -16.75 6.54
C LEU A 65 -2.53 -16.21 6.55
N VAL A 66 -3.19 -16.17 5.41
CA VAL A 66 -4.57 -15.64 5.31
C VAL A 66 -5.57 -16.48 6.10
N LYS A 67 -5.43 -17.81 6.11
CA LYS A 67 -6.23 -18.68 6.96
C LYS A 67 -6.05 -18.41 8.43
N GLN A 68 -4.83 -18.13 8.87
CA GLN A 68 -4.52 -17.79 10.27
C GLN A 68 -5.09 -16.42 10.65
N ILE A 69 -5.01 -15.44 9.75
CA ILE A 69 -5.57 -14.10 9.96
C ILE A 69 -7.10 -14.17 10.06
N GLU A 70 -7.76 -14.92 9.19
CA GLU A 70 -9.22 -15.07 9.20
C GLU A 70 -9.77 -15.78 10.45
N LYS A 71 -8.94 -16.47 11.21
CA LYS A 71 -9.33 -17.05 12.51
C LYS A 71 -9.50 -16.00 13.61
N ARG A 72 -9.02 -14.78 13.42
CA ARG A 72 -9.25 -13.69 14.38
C ARG A 72 -10.70 -13.25 14.31
N ILE A 73 -11.33 -13.11 15.48
CA ILE A 73 -12.76 -12.82 15.58
C ILE A 73 -13.16 -11.51 14.91
N ASP A 74 -12.26 -10.52 14.93
CA ASP A 74 -12.49 -9.17 14.40
C ASP A 74 -12.16 -9.04 12.91
N VAL A 75 -11.63 -10.10 12.29
CA VAL A 75 -11.32 -10.15 10.87
C VAL A 75 -12.52 -10.72 10.10
N LEU A 76 -13.01 -9.95 9.14
CA LEU A 76 -14.13 -10.36 8.28
C LEU A 76 -13.62 -11.28 7.17
N ARG A 77 -12.60 -10.84 6.44
CA ARG A 77 -11.98 -11.61 5.35
C ARG A 77 -10.53 -11.20 5.17
N ALA A 78 -9.72 -12.12 4.67
CA ALA A 78 -8.34 -11.86 4.26
C ALA A 78 -8.06 -12.51 2.90
N PHE A 79 -7.33 -11.80 2.06
CA PHE A 79 -6.96 -12.22 0.71
C PHE A 79 -5.48 -11.93 0.47
N PHE A 80 -4.88 -12.62 -0.48
CA PHE A 80 -3.56 -12.28 -0.98
C PHE A 80 -3.54 -12.30 -2.51
N TYR A 81 -2.73 -11.42 -3.07
CA TYR A 81 -2.63 -11.21 -4.52
C TYR A 81 -1.19 -11.01 -4.95
N THR A 82 -0.91 -11.42 -6.17
CA THR A 82 0.29 -10.99 -6.91
C THR A 82 0.02 -9.67 -7.63
N ASP A 83 1.07 -8.98 -8.08
CA ASP A 83 0.93 -7.65 -8.70
C ASP A 83 0.10 -7.65 -10.00
N ASP A 84 0.04 -8.76 -10.71
CA ASP A 84 -0.76 -8.93 -11.93
C ASP A 84 -2.27 -9.05 -11.67
N GLU A 85 -2.67 -9.40 -10.45
CA GLU A 85 -4.07 -9.57 -10.04
C GLU A 85 -4.73 -8.27 -9.52
N ILE A 86 -3.95 -7.22 -9.30
CA ILE A 86 -4.38 -5.97 -8.68
C ILE A 86 -3.97 -4.74 -9.49
N ILE A 87 -4.66 -3.64 -9.24
CA ILE A 87 -4.24 -2.29 -9.61
C ILE A 87 -3.79 -1.61 -8.32
N PHE A 88 -2.57 -1.10 -8.31
CA PHE A 88 -1.99 -0.49 -7.13
C PHE A 88 -1.23 0.79 -7.47
N GLN A 89 -1.18 1.69 -6.49
CA GLN A 89 -0.44 2.95 -6.55
C GLN A 89 0.11 3.28 -5.17
N GLU A 90 1.26 3.96 -5.14
CA GLU A 90 1.75 4.66 -3.95
C GLU A 90 1.89 6.15 -4.22
N VAL A 91 1.93 6.95 -3.17
CA VAL A 91 2.26 8.38 -3.24
C VAL A 91 3.65 8.58 -2.65
N ALA A 92 4.50 9.32 -3.36
CA ALA A 92 5.80 9.75 -2.89
C ALA A 92 5.88 11.27 -2.85
N LEU A 93 6.57 11.80 -1.84
CA LEU A 93 6.86 13.21 -1.67
C LEU A 93 8.39 13.43 -1.65
N TYR A 94 8.81 14.44 -2.37
CA TYR A 94 10.23 14.83 -2.51
C TYR A 94 10.36 16.27 -2.12
N LYS A 95 11.24 16.58 -1.17
CA LYS A 95 11.59 17.96 -0.81
C LYS A 95 12.95 18.30 -1.40
N VAL A 96 12.99 19.35 -2.21
CA VAL A 96 14.23 19.85 -2.83
C VAL A 96 14.41 21.33 -2.49
N PRO A 97 15.65 21.86 -2.45
CA PRO A 97 15.89 23.29 -2.30
C PRO A 97 15.29 24.08 -3.47
N THR A 98 14.62 25.20 -3.18
CA THR A 98 13.98 26.02 -4.23
C THR A 98 15.00 26.71 -5.14
N ASP A 99 16.16 27.08 -4.64
CA ASP A 99 17.27 27.67 -5.44
C ASP A 99 17.67 26.72 -6.58
N LYS A 100 17.74 25.43 -6.33
CA LYS A 100 18.03 24.42 -7.36
C LYS A 100 16.97 24.35 -8.46
N LEU A 101 15.71 24.56 -8.12
CA LEU A 101 14.61 24.63 -9.08
C LEU A 101 14.72 25.87 -10.00
N LEU A 102 15.14 27.01 -9.43
CA LEU A 102 15.25 28.27 -10.14
C LEU A 102 16.52 28.36 -11.01
N ASP A 103 17.61 27.75 -10.54
CA ASP A 103 18.90 27.78 -11.22
C ASP A 103 18.99 26.84 -12.42
N ASP A 104 18.20 25.78 -12.43
CA ASP A 104 18.28 24.75 -13.47
C ASP A 104 16.88 24.27 -13.88
N ARG A 105 16.50 24.55 -15.12
CA ARG A 105 15.25 24.07 -15.72
C ARG A 105 15.14 22.55 -15.81
N SER A 106 16.22 21.84 -15.57
CA SER A 106 16.22 20.38 -15.62
C SER A 106 15.32 19.73 -14.58
N ILE A 107 15.10 20.36 -13.42
CA ILE A 107 14.12 19.87 -12.44
C ILE A 107 12.69 19.96 -13.00
N GLU A 108 12.34 21.05 -13.67
CA GLU A 108 11.01 21.17 -14.32
C GLU A 108 10.82 20.10 -15.40
N ASP A 109 11.86 19.81 -16.17
CA ASP A 109 11.84 18.77 -17.19
C ASP A 109 11.67 17.38 -16.57
N LEU A 110 12.31 17.10 -15.42
CA LEU A 110 12.11 15.88 -14.67
C LEU A 110 10.67 15.73 -14.16
N ILE A 111 10.11 16.81 -13.63
CA ILE A 111 8.71 16.83 -13.15
C ILE A 111 7.75 16.47 -14.30
N ARG A 112 7.95 17.04 -15.48
CA ARG A 112 7.15 16.73 -16.66
C ARG A 112 7.37 15.29 -17.17
N LYS A 113 8.63 14.88 -17.26
CA LYS A 113 9.02 13.53 -17.72
C LYS A 113 8.35 12.42 -16.87
N HIS A 114 8.30 12.62 -15.57
CA HIS A 114 7.76 11.65 -14.63
C HIS A 114 6.26 11.85 -14.31
N ASN A 115 5.58 12.77 -14.97
CA ASN A 115 4.20 13.12 -14.63
C ASN A 115 4.02 13.45 -13.14
N ALA A 116 5.03 14.06 -12.55
CA ALA A 116 4.97 14.55 -11.19
C ALA A 116 4.35 15.96 -11.15
N ARG A 117 4.01 16.43 -9.98
CA ARG A 117 3.48 17.77 -9.79
C ARG A 117 4.16 18.48 -8.61
N ILE A 118 4.18 19.79 -8.68
CA ILE A 118 4.61 20.61 -7.56
C ILE A 118 3.42 20.77 -6.60
N LEU A 119 3.62 20.37 -5.35
CA LEU A 119 2.60 20.45 -4.31
C LEU A 119 2.70 21.78 -3.56
N GLU A 120 3.92 22.23 -3.27
CA GLU A 120 4.20 23.48 -2.58
C GLU A 120 5.54 24.07 -3.04
N VAL A 121 5.59 25.39 -3.15
CA VAL A 121 6.83 26.16 -3.38
C VAL A 121 6.90 27.28 -2.37
N ASN A 122 8.02 27.39 -1.67
CA ASN A 122 8.35 28.56 -0.86
C ASN A 122 9.80 29.00 -1.13
N ARG A 123 10.30 29.98 -0.40
CA ARG A 123 11.64 30.56 -0.63
C ARG A 123 12.78 29.58 -0.39
N THR A 124 12.59 28.56 0.44
CA THR A 124 13.65 27.66 0.91
C THR A 124 13.54 26.28 0.31
N TYR A 125 12.33 25.76 0.16
CA TYR A 125 12.09 24.41 -0.36
C TYR A 125 10.90 24.34 -1.31
N THR A 126 10.93 23.33 -2.14
CA THR A 126 9.83 22.93 -3.04
C THR A 126 9.49 21.47 -2.76
N VAL A 127 8.20 21.16 -2.65
CA VAL A 127 7.70 19.79 -2.48
C VAL A 127 7.10 19.31 -3.80
N ILE A 128 7.62 18.18 -4.27
CA ILE A 128 7.17 17.49 -5.48
C ILE A 128 6.42 16.22 -5.05
N GLU A 129 5.30 15.93 -5.69
CA GLU A 129 4.51 14.72 -5.48
C GLU A 129 4.51 13.87 -6.75
N LYS A 130 4.64 12.56 -6.56
CA LYS A 130 4.50 11.55 -7.61
C LYS A 130 3.66 10.40 -7.09
N SER A 131 2.58 10.08 -7.81
CA SER A 131 1.84 8.83 -7.63
C SER A 131 2.24 7.85 -8.72
N GLY A 132 2.49 6.61 -8.35
CA GLY A 132 2.93 5.58 -9.29
C GLY A 132 3.31 4.27 -8.61
N HIS A 133 3.93 3.40 -9.39
CA HIS A 133 4.53 2.18 -8.87
C HIS A 133 5.85 2.47 -8.14
N PRO A 134 6.31 1.59 -7.23
CA PRO A 134 7.55 1.78 -6.48
C PRO A 134 8.80 2.03 -7.33
N ASP A 135 8.90 1.41 -8.50
CA ASP A 135 9.98 1.63 -9.45
C ASP A 135 9.94 3.03 -10.08
N GLU A 136 8.75 3.55 -10.37
CA GLU A 136 8.58 4.91 -10.92
C GLU A 136 8.94 5.97 -9.88
N THR A 137 8.48 5.83 -8.64
CA THR A 137 8.79 6.77 -7.55
C THR A 137 10.27 6.73 -7.17
N GLN A 138 10.89 5.55 -7.19
CA GLN A 138 12.31 5.37 -6.97
C GLN A 138 13.15 6.00 -8.09
N SER A 139 12.74 5.81 -9.35
CA SER A 139 13.42 6.38 -10.50
C SER A 139 13.46 7.91 -10.43
N LEU A 140 12.35 8.55 -10.06
CA LEU A 140 12.34 10.00 -9.86
C LEU A 140 13.25 10.43 -8.72
N PHE A 141 13.27 9.69 -7.60
CA PHE A 141 14.20 9.99 -6.51
C PHE A 141 15.67 9.94 -6.95
N GLU A 142 16.05 8.92 -7.72
CA GLU A 142 17.42 8.76 -8.21
C GLU A 142 17.83 9.92 -9.14
N GLU A 143 16.95 10.35 -10.02
CA GLU A 143 17.21 11.51 -10.88
C GLU A 143 17.23 12.83 -10.09
N LEU A 144 16.35 13.02 -9.12
CA LEU A 144 16.33 14.21 -8.26
C LEU A 144 17.51 14.27 -7.27
N SER A 145 18.14 13.15 -6.96
CA SER A 145 19.27 13.10 -6.02
C SER A 145 20.46 13.98 -6.43
N ARG A 146 20.55 14.36 -7.69
CA ARG A 146 21.53 15.33 -8.20
C ARG A 146 21.32 16.76 -7.67
N TYR A 147 20.15 17.06 -7.14
CA TYR A 147 19.70 18.38 -6.71
C TYR A 147 19.53 18.50 -5.20
N ASP A 148 20.24 17.68 -4.43
CA ASP A 148 20.24 17.71 -2.97
C ASP A 148 18.85 17.48 -2.35
N VAL A 149 18.25 16.34 -2.63
CA VAL A 149 16.95 15.96 -2.02
C VAL A 149 17.06 16.00 -0.50
N MET A 150 16.28 16.87 0.13
CA MET A 150 16.27 17.07 1.58
C MET A 150 15.49 15.98 2.31
N GLN A 151 14.37 15.55 1.73
CA GLN A 151 13.51 14.46 2.25
C GLN A 151 12.86 13.70 1.09
N PHE A 152 12.71 12.41 1.30
CA PHE A 152 11.97 11.50 0.44
C PHE A 152 11.14 10.56 1.29
N VAL A 153 9.82 10.57 1.08
CA VAL A 153 8.89 9.69 1.82
C VAL A 153 7.94 9.00 0.86
N ARG A 154 7.53 7.79 1.22
CA ARG A 154 6.62 6.94 0.45
C ARG A 154 5.50 6.45 1.35
N SER A 155 4.28 6.38 0.83
CA SER A 155 3.10 5.95 1.57
C SER A 155 2.96 4.43 1.71
N GLY A 156 3.69 3.65 0.89
CA GLY A 156 3.26 2.29 0.62
C GLY A 156 2.03 2.28 -0.31
N ARG A 157 1.68 1.12 -0.82
CA ARG A 157 0.62 1.00 -1.83
C ARG A 157 -0.78 0.99 -1.24
N VAL A 158 -1.72 1.56 -1.99
CA VAL A 158 -3.14 1.24 -1.97
C VAL A 158 -3.44 0.35 -3.18
N ALA A 159 -4.36 -0.59 -3.04
CA ALA A 159 -4.63 -1.58 -4.08
C ALA A 159 -6.11 -1.93 -4.17
N ILE A 160 -6.54 -2.19 -5.40
CA ILE A 160 -7.86 -2.77 -5.71
C ILE A 160 -7.68 -3.97 -6.62
N THR A 161 -8.59 -4.93 -6.54
CA THR A 161 -8.55 -6.11 -7.40
C THR A 161 -9.03 -5.78 -8.82
N LYS A 162 -8.52 -6.49 -9.80
CA LYS A 162 -9.02 -6.43 -11.18
C LYS A 162 -10.36 -7.14 -11.35
N SER A 163 -10.79 -7.91 -10.35
CA SER A 163 -12.10 -8.57 -10.35
C SER A 163 -13.23 -7.55 -10.25
N THR A 164 -14.31 -7.79 -10.96
CA THR A 164 -15.55 -7.01 -10.85
C THR A 164 -16.41 -7.42 -9.65
N VAL A 165 -16.01 -8.47 -8.94
CA VAL A 165 -16.72 -9.00 -7.78
C VAL A 165 -16.14 -8.45 -6.51
N GLU A 166 -16.96 -7.78 -5.70
CA GLU A 166 -16.61 -7.27 -4.37
C GLU A 166 -16.89 -8.34 -3.31
N HIS A 167 -15.89 -9.16 -3.01
CA HIS A 167 -16.03 -10.32 -2.13
C HIS A 167 -16.48 -9.99 -0.70
N VAL A 168 -16.07 -8.82 -0.18
CA VAL A 168 -16.46 -8.39 1.17
C VAL A 168 -17.92 -8.02 1.24
N SER A 169 -18.41 -7.29 0.25
CA SER A 169 -19.85 -6.95 0.17
C SER A 169 -20.73 -8.18 0.09
N ILE A 170 -20.33 -9.18 -0.70
CA ILE A 170 -21.05 -10.45 -0.79
C ILE A 170 -21.06 -11.17 0.56
N PHE A 171 -19.91 -11.28 1.21
CA PHE A 171 -19.78 -11.89 2.52
C PHE A 171 -20.69 -11.23 3.57
N LEU A 172 -20.71 -9.89 3.62
CA LEU A 172 -21.56 -9.16 4.56
C LEU A 172 -23.05 -9.33 4.28
N GLN A 173 -23.46 -9.35 3.00
CA GLN A 173 -24.83 -9.64 2.61
C GLN A 173 -25.26 -11.06 3.03
N GLU A 174 -24.40 -12.06 2.84
CA GLU A 174 -24.65 -13.42 3.29
C GLU A 174 -24.79 -13.51 4.81
N GLN A 175 -23.99 -12.79 5.57
CA GLN A 175 -24.10 -12.75 7.03
C GLN A 175 -25.40 -12.11 7.50
N GLN A 176 -25.80 -10.98 6.91
CA GLN A 176 -27.08 -10.33 7.22
C GLN A 176 -28.27 -11.23 6.90
N TYR A 177 -28.22 -11.91 5.75
CA TYR A 177 -29.28 -12.86 5.37
C TYR A 177 -29.43 -14.00 6.38
N ARG A 178 -28.34 -14.57 6.87
CA ARG A 178 -28.35 -15.62 7.91
C ARG A 178 -28.88 -15.12 9.25
N GLN A 179 -28.54 -13.89 9.66
CA GLN A 179 -29.02 -13.30 10.90
C GLN A 179 -30.53 -13.02 10.86
N ASN A 180 -31.07 -12.65 9.72
CA ASN A 180 -32.51 -12.37 9.54
C ASN A 180 -33.36 -13.64 9.43
N GLN A 181 -32.76 -14.82 9.33
CA GLN A 181 -33.46 -16.11 9.30
C GLN A 181 -33.52 -16.82 10.66
N LEU A 182 -32.85 -16.27 11.69
CA LEU A 182 -32.89 -16.75 13.08
C LEU A 182 -33.85 -15.92 13.92
#